data_1309f56126eb384a36783c4dce223a17
#
_entry.id   1309f56126eb384a36783c4dce223a17
#
_cell.length_a   1.000
_cell.length_b   1.000
_cell.length_c   1.000
_cell.angle_alpha   90.00
_cell.angle_beta   90.00
_cell.angle_gamma   90.00
#
_symmetry.space_group_name_H-M   'P 1'
#
loop_
_entity.id
_entity.type
_entity.pdbx_description
1 polymer ?
#
loop_
_entity_poly.entity_id
_entity_poly.type
_entity_poly.pdbx_seq_one_letter_code
_entity_poly.pdbx_strand_id
1 'polypeptide(L)'
;MKTILVPVDFSAVTARVVAQAAELAQALHCGVELFHALAPPVNVVTYDMPVEAFAKEIEFAQEQALRKLGELKRLLDAKEITCTSKFTQGHAVAAILDEARNLPAAFVVMGSHGHGAFYELLAGSTTHGVLHRTPCPVVIVPTERPDR
;
A
#
# COMPACT_ATOMS: atom_id res chain seq x y z
N MET A 1 -11.06 -18.41 2.12
CA MET A 1 -9.70 -18.42 1.54
C MET A 1 -8.87 -17.42 2.34
N LYS A 2 -7.64 -17.77 2.69
CA LYS A 2 -6.72 -16.82 3.36
C LYS A 2 -6.34 -15.72 2.38
N THR A 3 -6.13 -14.51 2.87
CA THR A 3 -5.80 -13.34 2.05
C THR A 3 -4.51 -12.69 2.52
N ILE A 4 -3.69 -12.26 1.58
CA ILE A 4 -2.48 -11.48 1.82
C ILE A 4 -2.85 -10.01 1.62
N LEU A 5 -2.62 -9.18 2.64
CA LEU A 5 -2.79 -7.73 2.56
C LEU A 5 -1.52 -7.11 1.98
N VAL A 6 -1.67 -6.32 0.94
CA VAL A 6 -0.56 -5.69 0.21
C VAL A 6 -0.74 -4.17 0.17
N PRO A 7 -0.26 -3.46 1.20
CA PRO A 7 -0.24 -2.01 1.19
C PRO A 7 0.71 -1.50 0.12
N VAL A 8 0.22 -0.60 -0.72
CA VAL A 8 0.99 0.03 -1.80
C VAL A 8 0.88 1.55 -1.72
N ASP A 9 1.97 2.25 -1.98
CA ASP A 9 2.06 3.71 -2.03
C ASP A 9 2.43 4.22 -3.42
N PHE A 10 2.48 3.31 -4.40
CA PHE A 10 2.87 3.59 -5.79
C PHE A 10 4.30 4.12 -5.96
N SER A 11 5.17 3.90 -4.98
CA SER A 11 6.61 4.15 -5.08
C SER A 11 7.32 3.14 -5.98
N ALA A 12 8.60 3.35 -6.23
CA ALA A 12 9.41 2.47 -7.09
C ALA A 12 9.45 1.00 -6.62
N VAL A 13 9.29 0.73 -5.32
CA VAL A 13 9.29 -0.63 -4.78
C VAL A 13 7.97 -1.38 -5.01
N THR A 14 6.90 -0.70 -5.37
CA THR A 14 5.55 -1.29 -5.50
C THR A 14 5.53 -2.50 -6.44
N ALA A 15 6.20 -2.44 -7.58
CA ALA A 15 6.23 -3.56 -8.53
C ALA A 15 6.86 -4.82 -7.92
N ARG A 16 7.93 -4.67 -7.13
CA ARG A 16 8.58 -5.78 -6.43
C ARG A 16 7.71 -6.33 -5.30
N VAL A 17 7.04 -5.46 -4.57
CA VAL A 17 6.11 -5.86 -3.50
C VAL A 17 4.98 -6.71 -4.08
N VAL A 18 4.36 -6.26 -5.16
CA VAL A 18 3.27 -6.97 -5.83
C VAL A 18 3.75 -8.29 -6.43
N ALA A 19 4.95 -8.33 -7.03
CA ALA A 19 5.53 -9.56 -7.55
C ALA A 19 5.77 -10.59 -6.43
N GLN A 20 6.34 -10.17 -5.31
CA GLN A 20 6.58 -11.05 -4.16
C GLN A 20 5.27 -11.54 -3.53
N ALA A 21 4.26 -10.68 -3.43
CA ALA A 21 2.94 -11.07 -2.97
C ALA A 21 2.30 -12.10 -3.90
N ALA A 22 2.48 -11.97 -5.21
CA ALA A 22 1.98 -12.93 -6.19
C ALA A 22 2.63 -14.31 -6.03
N GLU A 23 3.94 -14.39 -5.86
CA GLU A 23 4.65 -15.64 -5.60
C GLU A 23 4.15 -16.33 -4.32
N LEU A 24 4.00 -15.57 -3.24
CA LEU A 24 3.48 -16.10 -1.98
C LEU A 24 2.01 -16.54 -2.12
N ALA A 25 1.19 -15.79 -2.81
CA ALA A 25 -0.22 -16.12 -3.03
C ALA A 25 -0.38 -17.44 -3.79
N GLN A 26 0.41 -17.64 -4.84
CA GLN A 26 0.42 -18.90 -5.60
C GLN A 26 0.91 -20.07 -4.76
N ALA A 27 2.04 -19.91 -4.04
CA ALA A 27 2.63 -20.96 -3.24
C ALA A 27 1.73 -21.39 -2.06
N LEU A 28 0.98 -20.48 -1.47
CA LEU A 28 0.16 -20.69 -0.29
C LEU A 28 -1.34 -20.83 -0.60
N HIS A 29 -1.73 -20.75 -1.85
CA HIS A 29 -3.13 -20.75 -2.30
C HIS A 29 -3.98 -19.68 -1.58
N CYS A 30 -3.44 -18.46 -1.49
CA CYS A 30 -4.06 -17.29 -0.88
C CYS A 30 -4.62 -16.34 -1.96
N GLY A 31 -5.63 -15.54 -1.58
CA GLY A 31 -5.98 -14.35 -2.33
C GLY A 31 -5.07 -13.17 -1.97
N VAL A 32 -5.17 -12.09 -2.73
CA VAL A 32 -4.47 -10.83 -2.49
C VAL A 32 -5.46 -9.69 -2.36
N GLU A 33 -5.28 -8.82 -1.39
CA GLU A 33 -5.92 -7.52 -1.34
C GLU A 33 -4.87 -6.42 -1.49
N LEU A 34 -4.93 -5.69 -2.60
CA LEU A 34 -4.17 -4.46 -2.80
C LEU A 34 -4.84 -3.33 -2.02
N PHE A 35 -4.08 -2.68 -1.16
CA PHE A 35 -4.60 -1.65 -0.27
C PHE A 35 -3.81 -0.36 -0.40
N HIS A 36 -4.51 0.77 -0.57
CA HIS A 36 -3.89 2.08 -0.58
C HIS A 36 -4.54 3.01 0.44
N ALA A 37 -3.74 3.61 1.30
CA ALA A 37 -4.17 4.67 2.20
C ALA A 37 -3.80 6.02 1.58
N LEU A 38 -4.79 6.77 1.16
CA LEU A 38 -4.63 8.13 0.67
C LEU A 38 -4.48 9.06 1.89
N ALA A 39 -3.31 9.65 2.04
CA ALA A 39 -3.07 10.60 3.11
C ALA A 39 -4.12 11.73 3.05
N PRO A 40 -4.66 12.16 4.22
CA PRO A 40 -5.50 13.33 4.22
C PRO A 40 -4.72 14.50 3.62
N PRO A 41 -5.36 15.34 2.80
CA PRO A 41 -4.70 16.51 2.26
C PRO A 41 -4.14 17.30 3.44
N VAL A 42 -2.86 17.61 3.38
CA VAL A 42 -2.24 18.49 4.38
C VAL A 42 -3.05 19.76 4.32
N ASN A 43 -3.66 20.16 5.44
CA ASN A 43 -4.31 21.46 5.58
C ASN A 43 -3.22 22.54 5.50
N VAL A 44 -2.65 22.69 4.31
CA VAL A 44 -2.05 23.96 3.93
C VAL A 44 -3.25 24.85 3.66
N VAL A 45 -3.80 25.40 4.74
CA VAL A 45 -4.64 26.59 4.64
C VAL A 45 -3.72 27.70 4.11
N THR A 46 -3.38 27.59 2.85
CA THR A 46 -3.06 28.78 2.07
C THR A 46 -4.39 29.47 1.88
N TYR A 47 -4.55 30.60 2.50
CA TYR A 47 -5.76 31.44 2.52
C TYR A 47 -6.29 31.82 1.13
N ASP A 48 -5.70 31.31 0.06
CA ASP A 48 -5.95 31.69 -1.33
C ASP A 48 -6.49 30.56 -2.23
N MET A 49 -6.67 29.31 -1.73
CA MET A 49 -7.20 28.26 -2.58
C MET A 49 -8.73 28.15 -2.41
N PRO A 50 -9.53 28.32 -3.49
CA PRO A 50 -10.96 28.09 -3.45
C PRO A 50 -11.32 26.66 -3.00
N VAL A 51 -12.38 26.52 -2.21
CA VAL A 51 -12.86 25.21 -1.71
C VAL A 51 -13.12 24.22 -2.86
N GLU A 52 -13.63 24.72 -3.99
CA GLU A 52 -13.88 23.91 -5.19
C GLU A 52 -12.59 23.38 -5.82
N ALA A 53 -11.50 24.15 -5.81
CA ALA A 53 -10.20 23.70 -6.33
C ALA A 53 -9.60 22.60 -5.46
N PHE A 54 -9.72 22.73 -4.14
CA PHE A 54 -9.30 21.74 -3.18
C PHE A 54 -10.09 20.42 -3.31
N ALA A 55 -11.43 20.51 -3.47
CA ALA A 55 -12.27 19.34 -3.71
C ALA A 55 -11.89 18.60 -4.99
N LYS A 56 -11.55 19.33 -6.07
CA LYS A 56 -11.08 18.74 -7.34
C LYS A 56 -9.73 18.04 -7.20
N GLU A 57 -8.82 18.57 -6.39
CA GLU A 57 -7.53 17.89 -6.14
C GLU A 57 -7.72 16.56 -5.42
N ILE A 58 -8.62 16.51 -4.43
CA ILE A 58 -8.95 15.27 -3.72
C ILE A 58 -9.56 14.26 -4.69
N GLU A 59 -10.54 14.67 -5.50
CA GLU A 59 -11.20 13.81 -6.48
C GLU A 59 -10.18 13.27 -7.49
N PHE A 60 -9.29 14.11 -8.01
CA PHE A 60 -8.22 13.70 -8.91
C PHE A 60 -7.28 12.67 -8.26
N ALA A 61 -6.87 12.89 -7.01
CA ALA A 61 -6.01 11.96 -6.29
C ALA A 61 -6.69 10.60 -6.07
N GLN A 62 -8.00 10.58 -5.79
CA GLN A 62 -8.79 9.36 -5.67
C GLN A 62 -8.88 8.61 -6.99
N GLU A 63 -9.17 9.30 -8.09
CA GLU A 63 -9.23 8.70 -9.43
C GLU A 63 -7.89 8.10 -9.84
N GLN A 64 -6.77 8.78 -9.56
CA GLN A 64 -5.42 8.27 -9.82
C GLN A 64 -5.11 7.02 -9.00
N ALA A 65 -5.49 7.00 -7.73
CA ALA A 65 -5.31 5.85 -6.85
C ALA A 65 -6.11 4.64 -7.36
N LEU A 66 -7.37 4.83 -7.71
CA LEU A 66 -8.23 3.77 -8.25
C LEU A 66 -7.70 3.22 -9.57
N ARG A 67 -7.22 4.09 -10.46
CA ARG A 67 -6.62 3.68 -11.75
C ARG A 67 -5.38 2.82 -11.52
N LYS A 68 -4.47 3.26 -10.68
CA LYS A 68 -3.22 2.54 -10.38
C LYS A 68 -3.50 1.20 -9.68
N LEU A 69 -4.43 1.15 -8.73
CA LEU A 69 -4.86 -0.10 -8.11
C LEU A 69 -5.46 -1.06 -9.15
N GLY A 70 -6.26 -0.54 -10.08
CA GLY A 70 -6.84 -1.34 -11.16
C GLY A 70 -5.78 -1.90 -12.12
N GLU A 71 -4.71 -1.17 -12.39
CA GLU A 71 -3.56 -1.64 -13.18
C GLU A 71 -2.84 -2.79 -12.47
N LEU A 72 -2.54 -2.64 -11.18
CA LEU A 72 -1.89 -3.68 -10.37
C LEU A 72 -2.77 -4.92 -10.24
N LYS A 73 -4.09 -4.73 -10.04
CA LYS A 73 -5.05 -5.83 -9.96
C LYS A 73 -5.04 -6.66 -11.26
N ARG A 74 -5.05 -6.02 -12.43
CA ARG A 74 -5.00 -6.73 -13.72
C ARG A 74 -3.74 -7.58 -13.88
N LEU A 75 -2.59 -7.15 -13.33
CA LEU A 75 -1.36 -7.95 -13.33
C LEU A 75 -1.51 -9.24 -12.51
N LEU A 76 -2.23 -9.19 -11.39
CA LEU A 76 -2.49 -10.34 -10.54
C LEU A 76 -3.57 -11.25 -11.15
N ASP A 77 -4.63 -10.69 -11.68
CA ASP A 77 -5.68 -11.43 -12.39
C ASP A 77 -5.11 -12.22 -13.58
N ALA A 78 -4.17 -11.64 -14.32
CA ALA A 78 -3.47 -12.30 -15.43
C ALA A 78 -2.60 -13.50 -14.97
N LYS A 79 -2.28 -13.58 -13.69
CA LYS A 79 -1.60 -14.72 -13.05
C LYS A 79 -2.56 -15.70 -12.36
N GLU A 80 -3.85 -15.56 -12.61
CA GLU A 80 -4.93 -16.36 -12.01
C GLU A 80 -4.98 -16.27 -10.47
N ILE A 81 -4.51 -15.14 -9.91
CA ILE A 81 -4.56 -14.86 -8.47
C ILE A 81 -5.85 -14.09 -8.18
N THR A 82 -6.68 -14.63 -7.28
CA THR A 82 -7.86 -13.90 -6.79
C THR A 82 -7.43 -12.61 -6.13
N CYS A 83 -7.79 -11.46 -6.71
CA CYS A 83 -7.34 -10.16 -6.25
C CYS A 83 -8.52 -9.20 -6.05
N THR A 84 -8.55 -8.58 -4.89
CA THR A 84 -9.39 -7.42 -4.59
C THR A 84 -8.51 -6.18 -4.46
N SER A 85 -9.11 -5.01 -4.60
CA SER A 85 -8.42 -3.75 -4.36
C SER A 85 -9.31 -2.80 -3.56
N LYS A 86 -8.70 -2.11 -2.62
CA LYS A 86 -9.39 -1.17 -1.73
C LYS A 86 -8.53 0.06 -1.50
N PHE A 87 -9.14 1.22 -1.43
CA PHE A 87 -8.47 2.40 -0.91
C PHE A 87 -9.29 3.03 0.23
N THR A 88 -8.61 3.76 1.09
CA THR A 88 -9.22 4.55 2.14
C THR A 88 -8.53 5.89 2.28
N GLN A 89 -9.20 6.87 2.86
CA GLN A 89 -8.57 8.11 3.31
C GLN A 89 -8.13 7.95 4.75
N GLY A 90 -6.93 8.37 5.07
CA GLY A 90 -6.43 8.35 6.44
C GLY A 90 -4.92 8.15 6.53
N HIS A 91 -4.44 8.07 7.76
CA HIS A 91 -3.04 7.78 8.04
C HIS A 91 -2.71 6.32 7.71
N ALA A 92 -1.68 6.11 6.92
CA ALA A 92 -1.33 4.81 6.36
C ALA A 92 -1.16 3.72 7.44
N VAL A 93 -0.44 3.98 8.51
CA VAL A 93 -0.21 2.98 9.57
C VAL A 93 -1.52 2.52 10.22
N ALA A 94 -2.36 3.44 10.63
CA ALA A 94 -3.64 3.12 11.26
C ALA A 94 -4.55 2.35 10.29
N ALA A 95 -4.67 2.84 9.06
CA ALA A 95 -5.49 2.23 8.02
C ALA A 95 -5.05 0.80 7.67
N ILE A 96 -3.74 0.56 7.54
CA ILE A 96 -3.19 -0.78 7.27
C ILE A 96 -3.46 -1.73 8.44
N LEU A 97 -3.28 -1.28 9.68
CA LEU A 97 -3.52 -2.10 10.86
C LEU A 97 -5.00 -2.45 11.03
N ASP A 98 -5.89 -1.52 10.75
CA ASP A 98 -7.33 -1.75 10.81
C ASP A 98 -7.75 -2.72 9.71
N GLU A 99 -7.25 -2.57 8.48
CA GLU A 99 -7.54 -3.50 7.39
C GLU A 99 -7.01 -4.90 7.69
N ALA A 100 -5.80 -5.02 8.24
CA ALA A 100 -5.22 -6.30 8.61
C ALA A 100 -6.06 -7.06 9.67
N ARG A 101 -6.74 -6.34 10.56
CA ARG A 101 -7.68 -6.93 11.54
C ARG A 101 -9.01 -7.30 10.92
N ASN A 102 -9.57 -6.41 10.07
CA ASN A 102 -10.88 -6.59 9.46
C ASN A 102 -10.87 -7.72 8.41
N LEU A 103 -9.79 -7.86 7.69
CA LEU A 103 -9.61 -8.86 6.63
C LEU A 103 -9.23 -10.24 7.17
N PRO A 104 -8.98 -10.47 8.43
CA PRO A 104 -8.07 -11.43 9.05
C PRO A 104 -6.94 -11.88 8.12
N ALA A 105 -6.05 -10.93 7.80
CA ALA A 105 -4.96 -11.16 6.87
C ALA A 105 -4.02 -12.28 7.36
N ALA A 106 -3.66 -13.18 6.45
CA ALA A 106 -2.67 -14.22 6.73
C ALA A 106 -1.26 -13.64 6.87
N PHE A 107 -0.97 -12.64 6.04
CA PHE A 107 0.29 -11.89 6.00
C PHE A 107 0.02 -10.47 5.55
N VAL A 108 0.91 -9.56 5.95
CA VAL A 108 1.10 -8.26 5.29
C VAL A 108 2.37 -8.34 4.47
N VAL A 109 2.34 -7.96 3.19
CA VAL A 109 3.53 -7.86 2.34
C VAL A 109 3.71 -6.41 1.95
N MET A 110 4.82 -5.79 2.33
CA MET A 110 5.07 -4.37 2.10
C MET A 110 6.53 -4.06 1.84
N GLY A 111 6.82 -2.91 1.25
CA GLY A 111 8.18 -2.46 1.03
C GLY A 111 8.88 -2.03 2.32
N SER A 112 10.18 -2.16 2.38
CA SER A 112 10.98 -1.65 3.50
C SER A 112 10.93 -0.13 3.60
N HIS A 113 10.83 0.57 2.46
CA HIS A 113 10.72 2.01 2.32
C HIS A 113 9.72 2.35 1.22
N GLY A 114 9.07 3.49 1.35
CA GLY A 114 8.21 4.06 0.33
C GLY A 114 8.77 5.40 -0.18
N HIS A 115 7.86 6.34 -0.47
CA HIS A 115 8.23 7.71 -0.84
C HIS A 115 8.96 8.43 0.30
N GLY A 116 9.98 9.22 -0.04
CA GLY A 116 10.73 10.04 0.93
C GLY A 116 11.63 9.25 1.88
N ALA A 117 12.04 8.06 1.51
CA ALA A 117 12.86 7.18 2.33
C ALA A 117 14.26 7.73 2.58
N PHE A 118 14.65 7.74 3.84
CA PHE A 118 16.05 7.85 4.23
C PHE A 118 16.66 6.46 4.20
N TYR A 119 17.54 6.17 3.24
CA TYR A 119 18.17 4.85 3.07
C TYR A 119 19.06 4.41 4.23
N GLU A 120 19.37 5.30 5.15
CA GLU A 120 20.14 5.01 6.36
C GLU A 120 19.32 4.28 7.42
N LEU A 121 17.99 4.32 7.34
CA LEU A 121 17.11 3.60 8.25
C LEU A 121 16.82 2.19 7.73
N LEU A 122 16.74 1.23 8.64
CA LEU A 122 16.43 -0.17 8.32
C LEU A 122 15.01 -0.34 7.74
N ALA A 123 14.10 0.55 8.08
CA ALA A 123 12.73 0.58 7.56
C ALA A 123 12.20 2.02 7.53
N GLY A 124 11.30 2.32 6.60
CA GLY A 124 10.55 3.58 6.55
C GLY A 124 9.56 3.71 7.72
N SER A 125 9.05 4.92 7.94
CA SER A 125 8.15 5.23 9.06
C SER A 125 6.87 4.40 9.05
N THR A 126 6.27 4.18 7.90
CA THR A 126 5.06 3.35 7.75
C THR A 126 5.35 1.89 8.08
N THR A 127 6.42 1.33 7.54
CA THR A 127 6.85 -0.04 7.80
C THR A 127 7.16 -0.26 9.27
N HIS A 128 7.90 0.65 9.87
CA HIS A 128 8.19 0.62 11.31
C HIS A 128 6.92 0.65 12.16
N GLY A 129 5.99 1.56 11.85
CA GLY A 129 4.73 1.68 12.57
C GLY A 129 3.82 0.45 12.45
N VAL A 130 3.81 -0.21 11.30
CA VAL A 130 3.08 -1.47 11.09
C VAL A 130 3.72 -2.61 11.85
N LEU A 131 5.04 -2.79 11.76
CA LEU A 131 5.77 -3.88 12.43
C LEU A 131 5.55 -3.91 13.95
N HIS A 132 5.44 -2.76 14.59
CA HIS A 132 5.24 -2.69 16.03
C HIS A 132 3.86 -3.13 16.53
N ARG A 133 2.83 -3.12 15.64
CA ARG A 133 1.43 -3.28 16.08
C ARG A 133 0.63 -4.25 15.22
N THR A 134 1.27 -4.90 14.25
CA THR A 134 0.59 -5.81 13.33
C THR A 134 -0.05 -7.01 14.04
N PRO A 135 -1.27 -7.41 13.64
CA PRO A 135 -1.92 -8.61 14.18
C PRO A 135 -1.45 -9.91 13.52
N CYS A 136 -0.64 -9.84 12.46
CA CYS A 136 -0.21 -10.99 11.67
C CYS A 136 1.24 -10.84 11.20
N PRO A 137 1.89 -11.91 10.69
CA PRO A 137 3.23 -11.85 10.13
C PRO A 137 3.37 -10.83 9.00
N VAL A 138 4.53 -10.20 8.91
CA VAL A 138 4.86 -9.21 7.88
C VAL A 138 6.06 -9.67 7.07
N VAL A 139 5.92 -9.65 5.75
CA VAL A 139 7.01 -9.87 4.80
C VAL A 139 7.47 -8.52 4.29
N ILE A 140 8.74 -8.21 4.48
CA ILE A 140 9.34 -6.96 4.06
C ILE A 140 10.12 -7.19 2.77
N VAL A 141 9.75 -6.44 1.72
CA VAL A 141 10.43 -6.45 0.44
C VAL A 141 11.42 -5.30 0.41
N PRO A 142 12.74 -5.58 0.32
CA PRO A 142 13.74 -4.51 0.33
C PRO A 142 13.69 -3.69 -0.95
N THR A 143 13.95 -2.39 -0.82
CA THR A 143 14.25 -1.52 -1.95
C THR A 143 15.65 -1.83 -2.46
N GLU A 144 15.86 -1.74 -3.78
CA GLU A 144 17.21 -1.77 -4.32
C GLU A 144 17.97 -0.55 -3.79
N ARG A 145 19.10 -0.81 -3.15
CA ARG A 145 20.04 0.27 -2.87
C ARG A 145 20.71 0.62 -4.20
N PRO A 146 20.82 1.91 -4.56
CA PRO A 146 21.74 2.26 -5.61
C PRO A 146 23.12 1.73 -5.21
N ASP A 147 23.75 0.98 -6.10
CA ASP A 147 25.09 0.44 -5.88
C ASP A 147 26.00 1.57 -5.39
N ARG A 148 26.72 1.29 -4.29
CA ARG A 148 27.70 2.22 -3.75
C ARG A 148 28.89 2.38 -4.68
#